data_965710c5dc7920976575eb786d1d20a0
#
_entry.id   965710c5dc7920976575eb786d1d20a0
#
_cell.length_a   1.000
_cell.length_b   1.000
_cell.length_c   1.000
_cell.angle_alpha   90.00
_cell.angle_beta   90.00
_cell.angle_gamma   90.00
#
_symmetry.space_group_name_H-M   'P 1'
#
loop_
_entity.id
_entity.type
_entity.pdbx_description
1 polymer ?
#
loop_
_entity_poly.entity_id
_entity_poly.type
_entity_poly.pdbx_seq_one_letter_code
_entity_poly.pdbx_strand_id
1 'polypeptide(L)'
;MAKAKKTDMGMAESGKKQALDLAIAQISKQFGDGSIMKLGENHKVDVELLPSGCLSLDIALGGGYPKGRIIEIYGPESSGKTTLTLHAIAEIQKQGGTAAFIDAEHALDPAYAKKLGVDTENLLVAQPDNGEQALEITETLVRSNAVDLIVVDSVAALVPQAEIDGDMGDAHMGLQARLMSQALRKLTGIINKSKATVIFINQIRMKIGVMFGNPETTTGGNALKFYASVRADIRRTAQIKSGDEVIGNRTKVKIVKNKIAAPFRIAEFDIMYNEGISKTGDILDLAVEHEILGKSGAFYKYNDQNIGQGRENAKRYLLENPEVMAEIEKKVRAKIRGEEIAEESSDNEGKEEK
;
A
#
# COMPACT_ATOMS: atom_id res chain seq x y z
N MET A 1 36.76 -50.95 5.69
CA MET A 1 36.09 -50.30 4.52
C MET A 1 35.28 -49.06 4.86
N ALA A 2 34.85 -48.78 6.08
CA ALA A 2 34.05 -47.57 6.42
C ALA A 2 34.87 -46.23 6.55
N LYS A 3 36.17 -46.30 6.85
CA LYS A 3 37.02 -45.10 6.98
C LYS A 3 37.37 -44.44 5.62
N ALA A 4 37.56 -45.21 4.57
CA ALA A 4 37.92 -44.71 3.24
C ALA A 4 36.75 -44.00 2.54
N LYS A 5 35.48 -44.38 2.77
CA LYS A 5 34.32 -43.70 2.21
C LYS A 5 34.02 -42.33 2.82
N LYS A 6 34.37 -42.12 4.12
CA LYS A 6 34.21 -40.81 4.77
C LYS A 6 35.24 -39.76 4.29
N THR A 7 36.45 -40.18 3.95
CA THR A 7 37.51 -39.26 3.46
C THR A 7 37.24 -38.81 2.03
N ASP A 8 36.66 -39.66 1.20
CA ASP A 8 36.37 -39.37 -0.21
C ASP A 8 35.15 -38.40 -0.33
N MET A 9 34.13 -38.56 0.53
CA MET A 9 33.00 -37.62 0.60
C MET A 9 33.44 -36.23 1.08
N GLY A 10 34.36 -36.11 2.03
CA GLY A 10 34.86 -34.82 2.53
C GLY A 10 35.73 -34.08 1.49
N MET A 11 36.52 -34.78 0.68
CA MET A 11 37.28 -34.17 -0.43
C MET A 11 36.35 -33.70 -1.57
N ALA A 12 35.32 -34.44 -1.89
CA ALA A 12 34.34 -34.05 -2.92
C ALA A 12 33.52 -32.83 -2.50
N GLU A 13 33.14 -32.73 -1.21
CA GLU A 13 32.43 -31.53 -0.64
C GLU A 13 33.35 -30.30 -0.63
N SER A 14 34.62 -30.44 -0.26
CA SER A 14 35.60 -29.36 -0.29
C SER A 14 35.80 -28.81 -1.71
N GLY A 15 35.93 -29.71 -2.70
CA GLY A 15 36.09 -29.34 -4.12
C GLY A 15 34.84 -28.61 -4.66
N LYS A 16 33.63 -29.05 -4.29
CA LYS A 16 32.38 -28.35 -4.67
C LYS A 16 32.26 -26.96 -4.05
N LYS A 17 32.68 -26.80 -2.79
CA LYS A 17 32.67 -25.49 -2.12
C LYS A 17 33.64 -24.53 -2.79
N GLN A 18 34.86 -24.94 -3.09
CA GLN A 18 35.86 -24.12 -3.80
C GLN A 18 35.34 -23.72 -5.20
N ALA A 19 34.77 -24.64 -5.96
CA ALA A 19 34.21 -24.36 -7.27
C ALA A 19 33.07 -23.34 -7.18
N LEU A 20 32.18 -23.42 -6.15
CA LEU A 20 31.11 -22.47 -5.92
C LEU A 20 31.65 -21.08 -5.56
N ASP A 21 32.64 -20.99 -4.67
CA ASP A 21 33.23 -19.72 -4.25
C ASP A 21 33.94 -19.03 -5.45
N LEU A 22 34.61 -19.78 -6.32
CA LEU A 22 35.19 -19.27 -7.57
C LEU A 22 34.10 -18.76 -8.53
N ALA A 23 32.99 -19.49 -8.68
CA ALA A 23 31.88 -19.06 -9.53
C ALA A 23 31.25 -17.77 -8.99
N ILE A 24 31.05 -17.65 -7.68
CA ILE A 24 30.54 -16.43 -7.03
C ILE A 24 31.49 -15.25 -7.29
N ALA A 25 32.77 -15.44 -7.08
CA ALA A 25 33.79 -14.41 -7.34
C ALA A 25 33.82 -13.97 -8.81
N GLN A 26 33.68 -14.90 -9.75
CA GLN A 26 33.62 -14.59 -11.18
C GLN A 26 32.33 -13.79 -11.52
N ILE A 27 31.17 -14.17 -10.97
CA ILE A 27 29.93 -13.47 -11.17
C ILE A 27 30.00 -12.03 -10.61
N SER A 28 30.52 -11.86 -9.37
CA SER A 28 30.73 -10.54 -8.78
C SER A 28 31.65 -9.66 -9.60
N LYS A 29 32.73 -10.23 -10.14
CA LYS A 29 33.66 -9.51 -11.01
C LYS A 29 33.06 -9.10 -12.36
N GLN A 30 32.17 -9.92 -12.92
CA GLN A 30 31.54 -9.66 -14.23
C GLN A 30 30.34 -8.75 -14.14
N PHE A 31 29.52 -8.88 -13.09
CA PHE A 31 28.23 -8.21 -12.98
C PHE A 31 28.16 -7.19 -11.84
N GLY A 32 29.24 -7.04 -11.06
CA GLY A 32 29.33 -6.16 -9.91
C GLY A 32 29.00 -6.84 -8.58
N ASP A 33 29.44 -6.23 -7.48
CA ASP A 33 29.16 -6.71 -6.13
C ASP A 33 27.66 -6.72 -5.83
N GLY A 34 27.20 -7.78 -5.15
CA GLY A 34 25.78 -7.97 -4.85
C GLY A 34 24.96 -8.62 -5.98
N SER A 35 25.55 -8.93 -7.15
CA SER A 35 24.87 -9.64 -8.24
C SER A 35 24.46 -11.07 -7.88
N ILE A 36 25.16 -11.68 -6.93
CA ILE A 36 24.85 -12.96 -6.31
C ILE A 36 25.15 -12.91 -4.82
N MET A 37 24.28 -13.48 -3.99
CA MET A 37 24.48 -13.56 -2.54
C MET A 37 23.83 -14.82 -1.99
N LYS A 38 24.34 -15.32 -0.87
CA LYS A 38 23.69 -16.39 -0.11
C LYS A 38 22.59 -15.78 0.78
N LEU A 39 21.38 -16.24 0.66
CA LEU A 39 20.22 -15.70 1.39
C LEU A 39 20.37 -15.73 2.91
N GLY A 40 21.24 -16.61 3.46
CA GLY A 40 21.49 -16.75 4.90
C GLY A 40 22.67 -15.93 5.43
N GLU A 41 23.52 -15.34 4.58
CA GLU A 41 24.74 -14.63 5.03
C GLU A 41 24.51 -13.14 5.33
N ASN A 42 23.47 -12.55 4.81
CA ASN A 42 23.01 -11.20 5.20
C ASN A 42 21.61 -10.93 4.70
N HIS A 43 20.87 -10.27 5.52
CA HIS A 43 19.65 -9.54 5.22
C HIS A 43 18.37 -10.38 5.21
N LYS A 44 17.62 -10.26 6.27
CA LYS A 44 16.24 -9.82 6.06
C LYS A 44 16.37 -8.66 5.09
N VAL A 45 15.89 -8.81 3.86
CA VAL A 45 15.69 -7.67 2.98
C VAL A 45 14.57 -6.87 3.66
N ASP A 46 14.94 -6.01 4.61
CA ASP A 46 14.02 -5.07 5.22
C ASP A 46 13.59 -4.14 4.10
N VAL A 47 12.47 -4.47 3.51
CA VAL A 47 11.85 -3.61 2.50
C VAL A 47 11.33 -2.40 3.26
N GLU A 48 11.90 -1.24 3.00
CA GLU A 48 11.37 0.01 3.51
C GLU A 48 9.91 0.16 3.11
N LEU A 49 9.09 0.67 4.02
CA LEU A 49 7.65 0.77 3.85
C LEU A 49 7.21 2.24 3.89
N LEU A 50 6.27 2.58 3.04
CA LEU A 50 5.63 3.89 2.99
C LEU A 50 4.26 3.80 3.66
N PRO A 51 3.91 4.74 4.55
CA PRO A 51 2.60 4.74 5.18
C PRO A 51 1.49 4.98 4.16
N SER A 52 0.37 4.32 4.33
CA SER A 52 -0.82 4.51 3.49
C SER A 52 -1.69 5.69 3.91
N GLY A 53 -1.47 6.22 5.11
CA GLY A 53 -2.36 7.19 5.75
C GLY A 53 -3.54 6.57 6.52
N CYS A 54 -3.61 5.23 6.56
CA CYS A 54 -4.62 4.45 7.26
C CYS A 54 -3.96 3.33 8.05
N LEU A 55 -4.07 3.34 9.37
CA LEU A 55 -3.33 2.42 10.24
C LEU A 55 -3.79 0.96 10.04
N SER A 56 -5.10 0.72 9.92
CA SER A 56 -5.63 -0.62 9.65
C SER A 56 -5.14 -1.18 8.33
N LEU A 57 -5.00 -0.33 7.30
CA LEU A 57 -4.45 -0.74 6.02
C LEU A 57 -2.94 -1.03 6.13
N ASP A 58 -2.18 -0.21 6.84
CA ASP A 58 -0.76 -0.46 7.08
C ASP A 58 -0.55 -1.82 7.76
N ILE A 59 -1.37 -2.14 8.77
CA ILE A 59 -1.36 -3.45 9.44
C ILE A 59 -1.67 -4.58 8.45
N ALA A 60 -2.69 -4.43 7.63
CA ALA A 60 -3.06 -5.44 6.64
C ALA A 60 -1.97 -5.64 5.58
N LEU A 61 -1.24 -4.60 5.21
CA LEU A 61 -0.11 -4.62 4.29
C LEU A 61 1.15 -5.25 4.92
N GLY A 62 1.26 -5.25 6.25
CA GLY A 62 2.45 -5.68 6.98
C GLY A 62 3.40 -4.53 7.32
N GLY A 63 2.86 -3.30 7.42
CA GLY A 63 3.55 -2.09 7.84
C GLY A 63 3.40 -0.89 6.88
N GLY A 64 2.85 -1.10 5.68
CA GLY A 64 2.67 -0.05 4.67
C GLY A 64 2.96 -0.52 3.25
N TYR A 65 3.03 0.41 2.31
CA TYR A 65 3.37 0.14 0.92
C TYR A 65 4.88 -0.11 0.76
N PRO A 66 5.29 -1.20 0.08
CA PRO A 66 6.72 -1.51 -0.10
C PRO A 66 7.41 -0.55 -1.07
N LYS A 67 8.52 0.06 -0.66
CA LYS A 67 9.40 0.84 -1.54
C LYS A 67 10.03 -0.04 -2.62
N GLY A 68 10.22 0.54 -3.78
CA GLY A 68 10.83 -0.15 -4.91
C GLY A 68 9.95 -1.25 -5.51
N ARG A 69 8.62 -1.14 -5.39
CA ARG A 69 7.66 -2.14 -5.85
C ARG A 69 6.51 -1.53 -6.62
N ILE A 70 5.88 -2.37 -7.43
CA ILE A 70 4.63 -2.09 -8.13
C ILE A 70 3.48 -2.59 -7.26
N ILE A 71 2.47 -1.72 -7.10
CA ILE A 71 1.23 -1.98 -6.34
C ILE A 71 0.05 -1.78 -7.29
N GLU A 72 -0.95 -2.62 -7.20
CA GLU A 72 -2.24 -2.43 -7.86
C GLU A 72 -3.33 -2.24 -6.81
N ILE A 73 -4.05 -1.12 -6.90
CA ILE A 73 -5.27 -0.86 -6.14
C ILE A 73 -6.44 -0.87 -7.12
N TYR A 74 -7.38 -1.78 -6.92
CA TYR A 74 -8.49 -1.94 -7.86
C TYR A 74 -9.82 -2.13 -7.12
N GLY A 75 -10.89 -1.75 -7.78
CA GLY A 75 -12.23 -1.86 -7.22
C GLY A 75 -13.27 -1.19 -8.12
N PRO A 76 -14.56 -1.27 -7.74
CA PRO A 76 -15.63 -0.57 -8.41
C PRO A 76 -15.41 0.94 -8.45
N GLU A 77 -16.16 1.62 -9.29
CA GLU A 77 -16.19 3.08 -9.33
C GLU A 77 -16.63 3.66 -7.97
N SER A 78 -16.09 4.82 -7.62
CA SER A 78 -16.36 5.52 -6.36
C SER A 78 -16.11 4.69 -5.09
N SER A 79 -15.24 3.67 -5.14
CA SER A 79 -14.86 2.87 -3.97
C SER A 79 -13.80 3.51 -3.07
N GLY A 80 -13.22 4.65 -3.47
CA GLY A 80 -12.20 5.37 -2.71
C GLY A 80 -10.76 5.08 -3.16
N LYS A 81 -10.55 4.55 -4.38
CA LYS A 81 -9.19 4.26 -4.90
C LYS A 81 -8.29 5.49 -4.91
N THR A 82 -8.73 6.55 -5.56
CA THR A 82 -8.01 7.83 -5.67
C THR A 82 -7.82 8.46 -4.29
N THR A 83 -8.86 8.47 -3.44
CA THR A 83 -8.77 8.95 -2.06
C THR A 83 -7.64 8.26 -1.29
N LEU A 84 -7.56 6.92 -1.39
CA LEU A 84 -6.53 6.14 -0.71
C LEU A 84 -5.12 6.50 -1.19
N THR A 85 -4.93 6.71 -2.49
CA THR A 85 -3.63 7.11 -3.04
C THR A 85 -3.25 8.55 -2.71
N LEU A 86 -4.22 9.47 -2.64
CA LEU A 86 -3.99 10.85 -2.21
C LEU A 86 -3.54 10.92 -0.73
N HIS A 87 -4.11 10.09 0.14
CA HIS A 87 -3.61 9.97 1.52
C HIS A 87 -2.16 9.47 1.57
N ALA A 88 -1.81 8.47 0.75
CA ALA A 88 -0.43 8.00 0.66
C ALA A 88 0.52 9.10 0.17
N ILE A 89 0.12 9.91 -0.82
CA ILE A 89 0.87 11.07 -1.28
C ILE A 89 1.08 12.07 -0.14
N ALA A 90 0.01 12.42 0.58
CA ALA A 90 0.09 13.35 1.70
C ALA A 90 1.06 12.86 2.79
N GLU A 91 1.06 11.58 3.12
CA GLU A 91 1.96 11.00 4.12
C GLU A 91 3.43 11.00 3.65
N ILE A 92 3.68 10.75 2.36
CA ILE A 92 5.03 10.84 1.77
C ILE A 92 5.56 12.28 1.83
N GLN A 93 4.75 13.24 1.42
CA GLN A 93 5.12 14.66 1.45
C GLN A 93 5.40 15.15 2.88
N LYS A 94 4.63 14.73 3.87
CA LYS A 94 4.89 15.02 5.30
C LYS A 94 6.25 14.51 5.79
N GLN A 95 6.76 13.43 5.18
CA GLN A 95 8.08 12.89 5.46
C GLN A 95 9.20 13.55 4.64
N GLY A 96 8.87 14.57 3.85
CA GLY A 96 9.82 15.26 2.97
C GLY A 96 10.10 14.54 1.65
N GLY A 97 9.32 13.49 1.33
CA GLY A 97 9.42 12.75 0.08
C GLY A 97 8.70 13.45 -1.08
N THR A 98 9.09 13.09 -2.30
CA THR A 98 8.52 13.61 -3.53
C THR A 98 7.50 12.64 -4.12
N ALA A 99 6.34 13.15 -4.52
CA ALA A 99 5.29 12.37 -5.16
C ALA A 99 4.91 12.91 -6.54
N ALA A 100 4.48 12.00 -7.41
CA ALA A 100 3.93 12.33 -8.72
C ALA A 100 2.58 11.65 -8.94
N PHE A 101 1.68 12.32 -9.64
CA PHE A 101 0.36 11.83 -10.02
C PHE A 101 0.19 11.92 -11.54
N ILE A 102 0.05 10.75 -12.17
CA ILE A 102 -0.19 10.63 -13.61
C ILE A 102 -1.70 10.49 -13.79
N ASP A 103 -2.34 11.61 -14.12
CA ASP A 103 -3.79 11.74 -14.24
C ASP A 103 -4.25 11.43 -15.68
N ALA A 104 -4.34 10.14 -16.00
CA ALA A 104 -4.81 9.69 -17.31
C ALA A 104 -6.34 9.80 -17.48
N GLU A 105 -7.09 9.97 -16.40
CA GLU A 105 -8.55 10.21 -16.45
C GLU A 105 -8.89 11.70 -16.56
N HIS A 106 -7.92 12.61 -16.37
CA HIS A 106 -8.11 14.07 -16.31
C HIS A 106 -9.16 14.50 -15.27
N ALA A 107 -9.18 13.82 -14.13
CA ALA A 107 -10.23 13.94 -13.11
C ALA A 107 -9.70 14.31 -11.71
N LEU A 108 -8.43 14.65 -11.58
CA LEU A 108 -7.85 15.07 -10.29
C LEU A 108 -8.44 16.42 -9.87
N ASP A 109 -9.10 16.44 -8.71
CA ASP A 109 -9.56 17.66 -8.04
C ASP A 109 -8.50 18.17 -7.06
N PRO A 110 -7.80 19.31 -7.37
CA PRO A 110 -6.79 19.87 -6.49
C PRO A 110 -7.36 20.37 -5.15
N ALA A 111 -8.62 20.83 -5.13
CA ALA A 111 -9.27 21.29 -3.91
C ALA A 111 -9.54 20.12 -2.96
N TYR A 112 -9.97 18.98 -3.51
CA TYR A 112 -10.12 17.74 -2.75
C TYR A 112 -8.78 17.19 -2.26
N ALA A 113 -7.76 17.14 -3.12
CA ALA A 113 -6.41 16.71 -2.74
C ALA A 113 -5.86 17.54 -1.56
N LYS A 114 -6.02 18.85 -1.62
CA LYS A 114 -5.61 19.76 -0.53
C LYS A 114 -6.34 19.48 0.78
N LYS A 115 -7.64 19.18 0.74
CA LYS A 115 -8.42 18.78 1.94
C LYS A 115 -7.91 17.50 2.58
N LEU A 116 -7.38 16.57 1.78
CA LEU A 116 -6.76 15.32 2.25
C LEU A 116 -5.35 15.52 2.81
N GLY A 117 -4.83 16.74 2.76
CA GLY A 117 -3.51 17.10 3.27
C GLY A 117 -2.38 16.98 2.25
N VAL A 118 -2.70 16.84 0.97
CA VAL A 118 -1.71 16.90 -0.11
C VAL A 118 -1.20 18.33 -0.26
N ASP A 119 0.11 18.47 -0.28
CA ASP A 119 0.77 19.70 -0.71
C ASP A 119 0.70 19.79 -2.24
N THR A 120 -0.30 20.53 -2.70
CA THR A 120 -0.58 20.70 -4.14
C THR A 120 0.43 21.57 -4.87
N GLU A 121 1.18 22.40 -4.15
CA GLU A 121 2.24 23.25 -4.72
C GLU A 121 3.47 22.41 -5.11
N ASN A 122 3.73 21.31 -4.40
CA ASN A 122 4.87 20.43 -4.60
C ASN A 122 4.50 19.06 -5.20
N LEU A 123 3.24 18.82 -5.54
CA LEU A 123 2.83 17.61 -6.23
C LEU A 123 3.13 17.72 -7.73
N LEU A 124 3.92 16.79 -8.27
CA LEU A 124 4.12 16.68 -9.72
C LEU A 124 2.86 16.04 -10.34
N VAL A 125 2.23 16.74 -11.29
CA VAL A 125 1.06 16.23 -12.00
C VAL A 125 1.36 16.18 -13.49
N ALA A 126 1.06 15.05 -14.14
CA ALA A 126 1.10 14.91 -15.59
C ALA A 126 -0.25 14.41 -16.10
N GLN A 127 -0.71 14.98 -17.20
CA GLN A 127 -1.95 14.61 -17.89
C GLN A 127 -1.61 14.16 -19.32
N PRO A 128 -1.27 12.87 -19.49
CA PRO A 128 -0.84 12.33 -20.77
C PRO A 128 -2.00 12.16 -21.75
N ASP A 129 -1.72 12.33 -23.04
CA ASP A 129 -2.71 12.16 -24.12
C ASP A 129 -3.00 10.68 -24.45
N ASN A 130 -2.06 9.78 -24.14
CA ASN A 130 -2.15 8.34 -24.43
C ASN A 130 -1.39 7.50 -23.42
N GLY A 131 -1.57 6.18 -23.51
CA GLY A 131 -0.97 5.21 -22.60
C GLY A 131 0.56 5.12 -22.71
N GLU A 132 1.11 5.25 -23.92
CA GLU A 132 2.55 5.26 -24.15
C GLU A 132 3.21 6.42 -23.44
N GLN A 133 2.67 7.63 -23.60
CA GLN A 133 3.17 8.85 -22.94
C GLN A 133 3.09 8.74 -21.42
N ALA A 134 1.99 8.24 -20.87
CA ALA A 134 1.84 8.03 -19.43
C ALA A 134 2.94 7.11 -18.86
N LEU A 135 3.22 6.00 -19.55
CA LEU A 135 4.20 5.01 -19.12
C LEU A 135 5.64 5.48 -19.34
N GLU A 136 5.92 6.28 -20.36
CA GLU A 136 7.22 6.91 -20.59
C GLU A 136 7.53 8.00 -19.56
N ILE A 137 6.54 8.83 -19.19
CA ILE A 137 6.66 9.80 -18.08
C ILE A 137 6.95 9.03 -16.79
N THR A 138 6.20 7.96 -16.50
CA THR A 138 6.43 7.11 -15.34
C THR A 138 7.86 6.53 -15.33
N GLU A 139 8.33 6.00 -16.46
CA GLU A 139 9.68 5.45 -16.60
C GLU A 139 10.74 6.53 -16.34
N THR A 140 10.57 7.72 -16.88
CA THR A 140 11.50 8.85 -16.73
C THR A 140 11.58 9.29 -15.26
N LEU A 141 10.44 9.43 -14.57
CA LEU A 141 10.39 9.77 -13.16
C LEU A 141 11.06 8.70 -12.29
N VAL A 142 10.82 7.43 -12.54
CA VAL A 142 11.48 6.31 -11.84
C VAL A 142 12.99 6.36 -12.03
N ARG A 143 13.46 6.61 -13.26
CA ARG A 143 14.89 6.67 -13.59
C ARG A 143 15.61 7.86 -12.95
N SER A 144 14.89 8.94 -12.64
CA SER A 144 15.48 10.11 -12.00
C SER A 144 15.99 9.85 -10.59
N ASN A 145 15.52 8.79 -9.91
CA ASN A 145 15.72 8.50 -8.49
C ASN A 145 15.33 9.63 -7.53
N ALA A 146 14.52 10.59 -8.00
CA ALA A 146 14.13 11.77 -7.24
C ALA A 146 12.66 11.70 -6.75
N VAL A 147 11.93 10.65 -7.11
CA VAL A 147 10.51 10.49 -6.77
C VAL A 147 10.32 9.21 -5.95
N ASP A 148 9.69 9.34 -4.78
CA ASP A 148 9.44 8.22 -3.87
C ASP A 148 8.16 7.46 -4.19
N LEU A 149 7.12 8.20 -4.62
CA LEU A 149 5.80 7.65 -4.94
C LEU A 149 5.27 8.20 -6.26
N ILE A 150 4.87 7.30 -7.16
CA ILE A 150 4.19 7.64 -8.41
C ILE A 150 2.83 6.93 -8.42
N VAL A 151 1.76 7.68 -8.64
CA VAL A 151 0.40 7.14 -8.80
C VAL A 151 0.00 7.30 -10.26
N VAL A 152 -0.53 6.23 -10.86
CA VAL A 152 -1.10 6.23 -12.23
C VAL A 152 -2.60 5.98 -12.10
N ASP A 153 -3.41 6.98 -12.38
CA ASP A 153 -4.88 6.93 -12.30
C ASP A 153 -5.51 7.19 -13.67
N SER A 154 -6.04 6.22 -14.32
CA SER A 154 -6.08 4.79 -14.02
C SER A 154 -5.60 3.97 -15.23
N VAL A 155 -5.25 2.68 -15.00
CA VAL A 155 -4.89 1.74 -16.08
C VAL A 155 -5.99 1.67 -17.15
N ALA A 156 -7.26 1.82 -16.76
CA ALA A 156 -8.39 1.79 -17.68
C ALA A 156 -8.34 2.91 -18.74
N ALA A 157 -7.73 4.06 -18.39
CA ALA A 157 -7.60 5.23 -19.24
C ALA A 157 -6.31 5.24 -20.09
N LEU A 158 -5.42 4.26 -19.92
CA LEU A 158 -4.20 4.13 -20.71
C LEU A 158 -4.53 3.59 -22.10
N VAL A 159 -5.10 4.43 -22.95
CA VAL A 159 -5.44 4.09 -24.33
C VAL A 159 -4.18 4.13 -25.19
N PRO A 160 -3.85 3.05 -25.93
CA PRO A 160 -2.73 3.06 -26.87
C PRO A 160 -2.90 4.11 -27.98
N GLN A 161 -1.81 4.75 -28.41
CA GLN A 161 -1.83 5.74 -29.49
C GLN A 161 -2.46 5.18 -30.75
N ALA A 162 -2.16 3.94 -31.13
CA ALA A 162 -2.73 3.27 -32.31
C ALA A 162 -4.26 3.08 -32.22
N GLU A 163 -4.84 3.06 -31.04
CA GLU A 163 -6.29 3.02 -30.84
C GLU A 163 -6.91 4.42 -31.01
N ILE A 164 -6.17 5.46 -30.61
CA ILE A 164 -6.60 6.86 -30.79
C ILE A 164 -6.57 7.27 -32.25
N ASP A 165 -5.55 6.84 -33.01
CA ASP A 165 -5.36 7.14 -34.43
C ASP A 165 -6.28 6.33 -35.34
N GLY A 166 -6.93 5.27 -34.83
CA GLY A 166 -7.84 4.42 -35.57
C GLY A 166 -9.23 5.02 -35.78
N ASP A 167 -10.00 4.45 -36.68
CA ASP A 167 -11.38 4.87 -36.93
C ASP A 167 -12.34 4.32 -35.87
N MET A 168 -13.43 5.04 -35.62
CA MET A 168 -14.48 4.57 -34.69
C MET A 168 -15.10 3.26 -35.20
N GLY A 169 -14.93 2.20 -34.40
CA GLY A 169 -15.41 0.85 -34.69
C GLY A 169 -14.32 -0.14 -35.08
N ASP A 170 -13.08 0.31 -35.22
CA ASP A 170 -11.94 -0.59 -35.42
C ASP A 170 -11.70 -1.53 -34.24
N ALA A 171 -11.29 -2.75 -34.56
CA ALA A 171 -11.02 -3.76 -33.55
C ALA A 171 -9.59 -3.67 -33.03
N HIS A 172 -9.39 -3.02 -31.90
CA HIS A 172 -8.09 -2.85 -31.26
C HIS A 172 -7.84 -3.86 -30.09
N MET A 173 -8.32 -5.10 -30.27
CA MET A 173 -8.25 -6.12 -29.22
C MET A 173 -6.81 -6.40 -28.76
N GLY A 174 -6.58 -6.23 -27.45
CA GLY A 174 -5.33 -6.61 -26.80
C GLY A 174 -4.19 -5.60 -26.90
N LEU A 175 -4.34 -4.46 -27.56
CA LEU A 175 -3.29 -3.42 -27.66
C LEU A 175 -2.89 -2.91 -26.27
N GLN A 176 -3.85 -2.54 -25.44
CA GLN A 176 -3.61 -2.08 -24.06
C GLN A 176 -2.87 -3.16 -23.23
N ALA A 177 -3.28 -4.43 -23.35
CA ALA A 177 -2.62 -5.51 -22.63
C ALA A 177 -1.17 -5.74 -23.10
N ARG A 178 -0.88 -5.53 -24.38
CA ARG A 178 0.47 -5.58 -24.96
C ARG A 178 1.31 -4.42 -24.46
N LEU A 179 0.79 -3.20 -24.47
CA LEU A 179 1.42 -1.99 -23.96
C LEU A 179 1.80 -2.17 -22.48
N MET A 180 0.85 -2.57 -21.64
CA MET A 180 1.10 -2.83 -20.22
C MET A 180 2.15 -3.93 -19.99
N SER A 181 2.10 -5.01 -20.77
CA SER A 181 3.10 -6.09 -20.67
C SER A 181 4.50 -5.62 -21.03
N GLN A 182 4.65 -4.76 -22.03
CA GLN A 182 5.93 -4.20 -22.44
C GLN A 182 6.47 -3.23 -21.38
N ALA A 183 5.64 -2.30 -20.90
CA ALA A 183 6.01 -1.30 -19.93
C ALA A 183 6.42 -1.95 -18.58
N LEU A 184 5.63 -2.88 -18.06
CA LEU A 184 5.90 -3.52 -16.78
C LEU A 184 7.20 -4.35 -16.79
N ARG A 185 7.57 -4.96 -17.93
CA ARG A 185 8.88 -5.62 -18.09
C ARG A 185 10.04 -4.65 -17.95
N LYS A 186 9.92 -3.43 -18.50
CA LYS A 186 10.93 -2.38 -18.36
C LYS A 186 10.94 -1.80 -16.95
N LEU A 187 9.76 -1.42 -16.44
CA LEU A 187 9.60 -0.70 -15.17
C LEU A 187 10.05 -1.53 -13.97
N THR A 188 9.76 -2.83 -13.91
CA THR A 188 10.03 -3.64 -12.71
C THR A 188 11.50 -3.60 -12.27
N GLY A 189 12.43 -3.70 -13.21
CA GLY A 189 13.87 -3.69 -12.91
C GLY A 189 14.37 -2.33 -12.42
N ILE A 190 13.90 -1.25 -13.04
CA ILE A 190 14.30 0.11 -12.65
C ILE A 190 13.64 0.57 -11.35
N ILE A 191 12.36 0.25 -11.13
CA ILE A 191 11.63 0.53 -9.88
C ILE A 191 12.35 -0.09 -8.68
N ASN A 192 12.81 -1.33 -8.79
CA ASN A 192 13.54 -1.99 -7.71
C ASN A 192 14.86 -1.26 -7.40
N LYS A 193 15.58 -0.79 -8.44
CA LYS A 193 16.87 -0.08 -8.28
C LYS A 193 16.69 1.33 -7.72
N SER A 194 15.71 2.07 -8.23
CA SER A 194 15.43 3.46 -7.81
C SER A 194 14.77 3.57 -6.44
N LYS A 195 14.22 2.46 -5.91
CA LYS A 195 13.39 2.45 -4.69
C LYS A 195 12.08 3.26 -4.78
N ALA A 196 11.75 3.80 -5.95
CA ALA A 196 10.46 4.43 -6.18
C ALA A 196 9.31 3.42 -6.04
N THR A 197 8.19 3.83 -5.47
CA THR A 197 6.97 3.02 -5.41
C THR A 197 6.02 3.47 -6.50
N VAL A 198 5.47 2.54 -7.27
CA VAL A 198 4.49 2.87 -8.31
C VAL A 198 3.17 2.19 -7.99
N ILE A 199 2.13 3.00 -7.79
CA ILE A 199 0.75 2.54 -7.55
C ILE A 199 -0.04 2.71 -8.85
N PHE A 200 -0.55 1.62 -9.39
CA PHE A 200 -1.52 1.62 -10.48
C PHE A 200 -2.92 1.49 -9.92
N ILE A 201 -3.75 2.48 -10.16
CA ILE A 201 -5.19 2.40 -9.91
C ILE A 201 -5.83 1.66 -11.08
N ASN A 202 -6.75 0.72 -10.80
CA ASN A 202 -7.40 -0.07 -11.83
C ASN A 202 -8.90 -0.21 -11.58
N GLN A 203 -9.63 -0.44 -12.66
CA GLN A 203 -11.07 -0.62 -12.63
C GLN A 203 -11.42 -2.10 -12.82
N ILE A 204 -12.56 -2.51 -12.28
CA ILE A 204 -13.12 -3.85 -12.47
C ILE A 204 -13.97 -3.84 -13.75
N ARG A 205 -13.83 -4.91 -14.53
CA ARG A 205 -14.68 -5.24 -15.67
C ARG A 205 -15.22 -6.66 -15.51
N MET A 206 -16.37 -6.93 -16.10
CA MET A 206 -16.97 -8.25 -16.09
C MET A 206 -16.62 -9.00 -17.37
N LYS A 207 -16.12 -10.23 -17.24
CA LYS A 207 -15.90 -11.12 -18.37
C LYS A 207 -17.23 -11.65 -18.87
N ILE A 208 -17.45 -11.49 -20.16
CA ILE A 208 -18.64 -12.04 -20.83
C ILE A 208 -18.50 -13.57 -20.92
N GLY A 209 -19.60 -14.30 -20.70
CA GLY A 209 -19.67 -15.77 -20.89
C GLY A 209 -19.12 -16.61 -19.74
N VAL A 210 -18.73 -16.02 -18.60
CA VAL A 210 -18.33 -16.79 -17.42
C VAL A 210 -19.57 -17.17 -16.62
N MET A 211 -20.01 -18.44 -16.77
CA MET A 211 -21.17 -18.98 -16.03
C MET A 211 -20.82 -19.47 -14.63
N PHE A 212 -19.57 -19.87 -14.39
CA PHE A 212 -19.09 -20.38 -13.09
C PHE A 212 -17.80 -19.68 -12.66
N GLY A 213 -17.63 -19.46 -11.35
CA GLY A 213 -16.48 -18.76 -10.78
C GLY A 213 -16.65 -17.25 -10.76
N ASN A 214 -15.53 -16.51 -10.53
CA ASN A 214 -15.56 -15.06 -10.45
C ASN A 214 -15.39 -14.42 -11.86
N PRO A 215 -16.41 -13.73 -12.40
CA PRO A 215 -16.34 -13.06 -13.68
C PRO A 215 -15.50 -11.77 -13.64
N GLU A 216 -15.21 -11.22 -12.45
CA GLU A 216 -14.49 -9.96 -12.32
C GLU A 216 -13.05 -10.05 -12.83
N THR A 217 -12.63 -9.06 -13.56
CA THR A 217 -11.24 -8.89 -14.02
C THR A 217 -10.87 -7.43 -14.01
N THR A 218 -9.57 -7.13 -13.96
CA THR A 218 -9.05 -5.76 -14.09
C THR A 218 -8.66 -5.49 -15.55
N THR A 219 -8.64 -4.21 -15.96
CA THR A 219 -8.22 -3.75 -17.30
C THR A 219 -6.70 -3.90 -17.49
N GLY A 220 -6.20 -3.73 -18.72
CA GLY A 220 -4.78 -3.83 -19.02
C GLY A 220 -4.21 -5.26 -19.08
N GLY A 221 -5.08 -6.28 -19.16
CA GLY A 221 -4.68 -7.68 -19.26
C GLY A 221 -4.19 -8.30 -17.95
N ASN A 222 -3.32 -9.31 -18.07
CA ASN A 222 -2.85 -10.07 -16.90
C ASN A 222 -1.46 -9.62 -16.38
N ALA A 223 -0.73 -8.80 -17.11
CA ALA A 223 0.65 -8.46 -16.77
C ALA A 223 0.77 -7.84 -15.37
N LEU A 224 -0.06 -6.84 -15.05
CA LEU A 224 -0.04 -6.17 -13.77
C LEU A 224 -0.30 -7.14 -12.59
N LYS A 225 -1.17 -8.14 -12.77
CA LYS A 225 -1.45 -9.16 -11.75
C LYS A 225 -0.20 -9.97 -11.37
N PHE A 226 0.72 -10.18 -12.33
CA PHE A 226 1.97 -10.90 -12.09
C PHE A 226 3.06 -9.98 -11.54
N TYR A 227 3.23 -8.78 -12.11
CA TYR A 227 4.29 -7.85 -11.75
C TYR A 227 4.06 -7.14 -10.42
N ALA A 228 2.81 -6.82 -10.07
CA ALA A 228 2.50 -6.22 -8.78
C ALA A 228 2.98 -7.09 -7.60
N SER A 229 3.64 -6.46 -6.64
CA SER A 229 4.04 -7.09 -5.38
C SER A 229 2.90 -7.12 -4.37
N VAL A 230 2.04 -6.10 -4.42
CA VAL A 230 0.81 -5.99 -3.62
C VAL A 230 -0.36 -5.74 -4.56
N ARG A 231 -1.49 -6.40 -4.28
CA ARG A 231 -2.78 -6.13 -4.94
C ARG A 231 -3.84 -5.97 -3.88
N ALA A 232 -4.51 -4.83 -3.89
CA ALA A 232 -5.56 -4.46 -2.95
C ALA A 232 -6.90 -4.29 -3.67
N ASP A 233 -7.90 -5.06 -3.26
CA ASP A 233 -9.30 -4.97 -3.70
C ASP A 233 -10.06 -4.06 -2.73
N ILE A 234 -10.48 -2.88 -3.17
CA ILE A 234 -11.19 -1.89 -2.37
C ILE A 234 -12.67 -1.83 -2.74
N ARG A 235 -13.54 -1.93 -1.73
CA ARG A 235 -15.00 -1.95 -1.92
C ARG A 235 -15.71 -1.15 -0.83
N ARG A 236 -16.79 -0.48 -1.21
CA ARG A 236 -17.76 0.07 -0.24
C ARG A 236 -18.60 -1.07 0.34
N THR A 237 -18.80 -1.05 1.65
CA THR A 237 -19.61 -2.05 2.36
C THR A 237 -20.91 -1.47 2.91
N ALA A 238 -20.87 -0.20 3.36
CA ALA A 238 -22.05 0.48 3.90
C ALA A 238 -21.93 1.99 3.70
N GLN A 239 -23.06 2.68 3.76
CA GLN A 239 -23.12 4.14 3.83
C GLN A 239 -23.09 4.60 5.29
N ILE A 240 -22.41 5.70 5.56
CA ILE A 240 -22.40 6.39 6.85
C ILE A 240 -23.35 7.57 6.71
N LYS A 241 -24.33 7.65 7.63
CA LYS A 241 -25.36 8.68 7.61
C LYS A 241 -25.33 9.51 8.89
N SER A 242 -25.66 10.78 8.75
CA SER A 242 -26.00 11.69 9.85
C SER A 242 -27.44 12.18 9.63
N GLY A 243 -28.39 11.63 10.38
CA GLY A 243 -29.80 11.76 10.04
C GLY A 243 -30.12 11.12 8.69
N ASP A 244 -30.68 11.90 7.77
CA ASP A 244 -31.00 11.45 6.40
C ASP A 244 -29.88 11.66 5.39
N GLU A 245 -28.85 12.43 5.75
CA GLU A 245 -27.74 12.77 4.87
C GLU A 245 -26.66 11.68 4.89
N VAL A 246 -26.18 11.28 3.70
CA VAL A 246 -25.02 10.38 3.55
C VAL A 246 -23.75 11.20 3.63
N ILE A 247 -22.98 11.03 4.70
CA ILE A 247 -21.77 11.79 4.99
C ILE A 247 -20.48 11.03 4.68
N GLY A 248 -20.57 9.74 4.35
CA GLY A 248 -19.41 8.92 4.04
C GLY A 248 -19.75 7.48 3.73
N ASN A 249 -18.72 6.66 3.58
CA ASN A 249 -18.84 5.24 3.32
C ASN A 249 -17.90 4.43 4.21
N ARG A 250 -18.39 3.31 4.74
CA ARG A 250 -17.55 2.25 5.28
C ARG A 250 -16.90 1.52 4.12
N THR A 251 -15.59 1.41 4.14
CA THR A 251 -14.78 0.85 3.05
C THR A 251 -13.99 -0.33 3.56
N LYS A 252 -13.93 -1.37 2.73
CA LYS A 252 -13.17 -2.60 2.99
C LYS A 252 -12.10 -2.76 1.93
N VAL A 253 -10.86 -2.99 2.37
CA VAL A 253 -9.72 -3.30 1.51
C VAL A 253 -9.23 -4.71 1.81
N LYS A 254 -9.27 -5.59 0.82
CA LYS A 254 -8.73 -6.96 0.91
C LYS A 254 -7.41 -7.04 0.17
N ILE A 255 -6.37 -7.45 0.85
CA ILE A 255 -5.04 -7.65 0.25
C ILE A 255 -5.02 -9.03 -0.42
N VAL A 256 -5.33 -9.09 -1.71
CA VAL A 256 -5.45 -10.37 -2.46
C VAL A 256 -4.10 -10.96 -2.87
N LYS A 257 -3.05 -10.14 -2.89
CA LYS A 257 -1.66 -10.55 -3.13
C LYS A 257 -0.73 -9.70 -2.31
N ASN A 258 0.24 -10.32 -1.66
CA ASN A 258 1.31 -9.64 -0.94
C ASN A 258 2.59 -10.49 -1.01
N LYS A 259 3.69 -9.90 -1.47
CA LYS A 259 5.01 -10.56 -1.55
C LYS A 259 5.92 -10.23 -0.37
N ILE A 260 5.50 -9.33 0.53
CA ILE A 260 6.30 -8.90 1.68
C ILE A 260 5.72 -9.32 3.03
N ALA A 261 4.41 -9.62 3.07
CA ALA A 261 3.71 -10.07 4.26
C ALA A 261 2.63 -11.11 3.89
N ALA A 262 1.94 -11.66 4.90
CA ALA A 262 0.85 -12.61 4.67
C ALA A 262 -0.29 -11.97 3.85
N PRO A 263 -0.72 -12.58 2.74
CA PRO A 263 -1.84 -12.08 1.95
C PRO A 263 -3.18 -12.38 2.64
N PHE A 264 -4.27 -11.91 2.01
CA PHE A 264 -5.67 -12.10 2.39
C PHE A 264 -6.11 -11.41 3.67
N ARG A 265 -5.26 -10.55 4.25
CA ARG A 265 -5.65 -9.66 5.32
C ARG A 265 -6.65 -8.62 4.82
N ILE A 266 -7.45 -8.12 5.73
CA ILE A 266 -8.52 -7.16 5.47
C ILE A 266 -8.30 -5.95 6.37
N ALA A 267 -8.50 -4.76 5.81
CA ALA A 267 -8.66 -3.51 6.54
C ALA A 267 -10.06 -2.96 6.30
N GLU A 268 -10.69 -2.42 7.33
CA GLU A 268 -11.99 -1.75 7.22
C GLU A 268 -11.92 -0.41 7.93
N PHE A 269 -12.25 0.65 7.20
CA PHE A 269 -12.21 2.02 7.68
C PHE A 269 -13.28 2.88 7.02
N ASP A 270 -13.52 4.07 7.59
CA ASP A 270 -14.49 5.02 7.05
C ASP A 270 -13.79 6.01 6.12
N ILE A 271 -14.40 6.28 4.96
CA ILE A 271 -14.07 7.41 4.10
C ILE A 271 -15.21 8.42 4.23
N MET A 272 -14.91 9.58 4.82
CA MET A 272 -15.87 10.68 4.99
C MET A 272 -15.79 11.60 3.76
N TYR A 273 -16.94 12.08 3.31
CA TYR A 273 -16.98 13.01 2.18
C TYR A 273 -16.29 14.32 2.56
N ASN A 274 -15.46 14.85 1.66
CA ASN A 274 -14.64 16.06 1.84
C ASN A 274 -13.54 15.99 2.92
N GLU A 275 -13.41 14.91 3.68
CA GLU A 275 -12.41 14.74 4.75
C GLU A 275 -11.46 13.57 4.47
N GLY A 276 -11.91 12.60 3.64
CA GLY A 276 -11.16 11.40 3.32
C GLY A 276 -11.23 10.34 4.43
N ILE A 277 -10.13 9.61 4.65
CA ILE A 277 -10.08 8.52 5.63
C ILE A 277 -10.19 9.08 7.05
N SER A 278 -11.17 8.59 7.81
CA SER A 278 -11.37 8.94 9.22
C SER A 278 -10.28 8.31 10.10
N LYS A 279 -9.18 9.04 10.30
CA LYS A 279 -8.06 8.56 11.15
C LYS A 279 -8.54 8.23 12.57
N THR A 280 -9.39 9.08 13.15
CA THR A 280 -9.93 8.86 14.50
C THR A 280 -10.81 7.61 14.57
N GLY A 281 -11.63 7.39 13.52
CA GLY A 281 -12.46 6.19 13.44
C GLY A 281 -11.64 4.91 13.30
N ASP A 282 -10.57 4.95 12.51
CA ASP A 282 -9.65 3.84 12.30
C ASP A 282 -8.91 3.47 13.60
N ILE A 283 -8.37 4.47 14.32
CA ILE A 283 -7.70 4.27 15.62
C ILE A 283 -8.68 3.73 16.67
N LEU A 284 -9.92 4.26 16.72
CA LEU A 284 -10.94 3.81 17.67
C LEU A 284 -11.29 2.33 17.45
N ASP A 285 -11.52 1.94 16.19
CA ASP A 285 -11.89 0.57 15.84
C ASP A 285 -10.76 -0.40 16.17
N LEU A 286 -9.52 -0.06 15.83
CA LEU A 286 -8.32 -0.85 16.17
C LEU A 286 -8.08 -0.95 17.67
N ALA A 287 -8.29 0.13 18.41
CA ALA A 287 -8.11 0.14 19.86
C ALA A 287 -9.12 -0.78 20.57
N VAL A 288 -10.33 -0.90 20.04
CA VAL A 288 -11.34 -1.87 20.54
C VAL A 288 -10.93 -3.29 20.14
N GLU A 289 -10.52 -3.51 18.88
CA GLU A 289 -10.10 -4.83 18.39
C GLU A 289 -8.91 -5.39 19.19
N HIS A 290 -7.99 -4.52 19.55
CA HIS A 290 -6.81 -4.87 20.34
C HIS A 290 -6.99 -4.75 21.86
N GLU A 291 -8.21 -4.57 22.35
CA GLU A 291 -8.54 -4.51 23.80
C GLU A 291 -7.80 -3.40 24.57
N ILE A 292 -7.44 -2.31 23.88
CA ILE A 292 -6.88 -1.09 24.48
C ILE A 292 -8.01 -0.21 24.99
N LEU A 293 -9.12 -0.20 24.25
CA LEU A 293 -10.39 0.40 24.64
C LEU A 293 -11.39 -0.67 25.05
N GLY A 294 -11.96 -0.53 26.23
CA GLY A 294 -13.09 -1.34 26.66
C GLY A 294 -14.36 -0.92 25.94
N LYS A 295 -15.12 -1.89 25.39
CA LYS A 295 -16.46 -1.67 24.83
C LYS A 295 -17.47 -2.53 25.56
N SER A 296 -18.45 -1.87 26.23
CA SER A 296 -19.56 -2.54 26.90
C SER A 296 -20.89 -2.01 26.37
N GLY A 297 -21.54 -2.80 25.52
CA GLY A 297 -22.72 -2.36 24.79
C GLY A 297 -22.42 -1.16 23.89
N ALA A 298 -23.06 -0.02 24.14
CA ALA A 298 -22.83 1.23 23.44
C ALA A 298 -21.71 2.10 24.04
N PHE A 299 -21.19 1.75 25.21
CA PHE A 299 -20.23 2.57 25.93
C PHE A 299 -18.78 2.19 25.58
N TYR A 300 -17.96 3.21 25.33
CA TYR A 300 -16.52 3.11 25.12
C TYR A 300 -15.79 3.62 26.37
N LYS A 301 -14.80 2.86 26.84
CA LYS A 301 -14.03 3.18 28.05
C LYS A 301 -12.54 3.15 27.77
N TYR A 302 -11.81 4.10 28.33
CA TYR A 302 -10.36 4.15 28.35
C TYR A 302 -9.89 4.42 29.78
N ASN A 303 -9.00 3.58 30.33
CA ASN A 303 -8.53 3.66 31.73
C ASN A 303 -9.72 3.81 32.72
N ASP A 304 -10.75 2.94 32.58
CA ASP A 304 -12.00 2.95 33.34
C ASP A 304 -12.88 4.21 33.19
N GLN A 305 -12.42 5.21 32.45
CA GLN A 305 -13.18 6.42 32.17
C GLN A 305 -14.06 6.22 30.92
N ASN A 306 -15.34 6.63 31.02
CA ASN A 306 -16.24 6.61 29.87
C ASN A 306 -15.88 7.75 28.92
N ILE A 307 -15.48 7.42 27.68
CA ILE A 307 -15.12 8.36 26.62
C ILE A 307 -16.26 8.62 25.62
N GLY A 308 -17.37 7.88 25.72
CA GLY A 308 -18.54 8.14 24.88
C GLY A 308 -19.55 7.02 24.87
N GLN A 309 -20.82 7.40 24.69
CA GLN A 309 -21.90 6.49 24.35
C GLN A 309 -22.14 6.52 22.84
N GLY A 310 -21.87 5.42 22.16
CA GLY A 310 -21.88 5.30 20.70
C GLY A 310 -20.55 5.72 20.06
N ARG A 311 -20.32 5.15 18.87
CA ARG A 311 -19.07 5.31 18.11
C ARG A 311 -18.75 6.77 17.77
N GLU A 312 -19.76 7.54 17.35
CA GLU A 312 -19.58 8.93 16.95
C GLU A 312 -19.23 9.85 18.14
N ASN A 313 -19.80 9.59 19.35
CA ASN A 313 -19.43 10.34 20.54
C ASN A 313 -18.00 10.00 21.00
N ALA A 314 -17.59 8.73 20.91
CA ALA A 314 -16.22 8.34 21.22
C ALA A 314 -15.20 8.95 20.21
N LYS A 315 -15.53 9.00 18.92
CA LYS A 315 -14.73 9.70 17.90
C LYS A 315 -14.59 11.18 18.24
N ARG A 316 -15.70 11.84 18.60
CA ARG A 316 -15.68 13.27 18.96
C ARG A 316 -14.80 13.51 20.17
N TYR A 317 -14.91 12.68 21.22
CA TYR A 317 -14.05 12.77 22.38
C TYR A 317 -12.56 12.68 22.00
N LEU A 318 -12.18 11.74 21.15
CA LEU A 318 -10.79 11.61 20.70
C LEU A 318 -10.31 12.80 19.85
N LEU A 319 -11.20 13.41 19.06
CA LEU A 319 -10.88 14.63 18.31
C LEU A 319 -10.65 15.83 19.24
N GLU A 320 -11.46 15.94 20.32
CA GLU A 320 -11.34 17.01 21.33
C GLU A 320 -10.15 16.77 22.27
N ASN A 321 -9.62 15.52 22.36
CA ASN A 321 -8.50 15.14 23.21
C ASN A 321 -7.37 14.47 22.40
N PRO A 322 -6.60 15.26 21.61
CA PRO A 322 -5.58 14.72 20.71
C PRO A 322 -4.43 14.00 21.44
N GLU A 323 -4.14 14.35 22.68
CA GLU A 323 -3.14 13.68 23.51
C GLU A 323 -3.56 12.24 23.83
N VAL A 324 -4.83 12.04 24.22
CA VAL A 324 -5.40 10.71 24.48
C VAL A 324 -5.42 9.88 23.19
N MET A 325 -5.79 10.51 22.06
CA MET A 325 -5.75 9.83 20.77
C MET A 325 -4.34 9.36 20.40
N ALA A 326 -3.32 10.20 20.61
CA ALA A 326 -1.93 9.85 20.33
C ALA A 326 -1.40 8.73 21.25
N GLU A 327 -1.79 8.74 22.53
CA GLU A 327 -1.47 7.66 23.47
C GLU A 327 -2.08 6.33 23.04
N ILE A 328 -3.36 6.34 22.67
CA ILE A 328 -4.07 5.15 22.18
C ILE A 328 -3.41 4.63 20.89
N GLU A 329 -3.10 5.51 19.93
CA GLU A 329 -2.40 5.14 18.70
C GLU A 329 -1.06 4.47 19.01
N LYS A 330 -0.27 5.04 19.95
CA LYS A 330 1.01 4.47 20.38
C LYS A 330 0.84 3.07 20.98
N LYS A 331 -0.16 2.87 21.85
CA LYS A 331 -0.48 1.57 22.43
C LYS A 331 -0.92 0.55 21.40
N VAL A 332 -1.77 0.96 20.43
CA VAL A 332 -2.17 0.10 19.30
C VAL A 332 -0.95 -0.35 18.51
N ARG A 333 -0.07 0.58 18.14
CA ARG A 333 1.15 0.26 17.38
C ARG A 333 2.10 -0.67 18.14
N ALA A 334 2.29 -0.46 19.46
CA ALA A 334 3.12 -1.31 20.31
C ALA A 334 2.55 -2.74 20.40
N LYS A 335 1.24 -2.87 20.65
CA LYS A 335 0.58 -4.18 20.75
C LYS A 335 0.66 -4.98 19.44
N ILE A 336 0.56 -4.32 18.29
CA ILE A 336 0.69 -4.94 16.98
C ILE A 336 2.12 -5.44 16.72
N ARG A 337 3.14 -4.72 17.23
CA ARG A 337 4.55 -5.14 17.11
C ARG A 337 4.92 -6.25 18.09
N GLY A 338 4.04 -6.61 19.02
CA GLY A 338 4.33 -7.55 20.10
C GLY A 338 5.27 -6.97 21.17
N GLU A 339 5.36 -5.64 21.28
CA GLU A 339 6.09 -4.94 22.33
C GLU A 339 5.23 -4.93 23.58
N GLU A 340 5.82 -5.24 24.76
CA GLU A 340 5.14 -5.09 26.05
C GLU A 340 4.84 -3.60 26.27
N ILE A 341 3.57 -3.29 26.50
CA ILE A 341 3.14 -1.93 26.87
C ILE A 341 3.48 -1.76 28.33
N ALA A 342 4.53 -0.98 28.63
CA ALA A 342 4.80 -0.56 30.00
C ALA A 342 3.60 0.25 30.50
N GLU A 343 2.85 -0.27 31.46
CA GLU A 343 1.86 0.50 32.19
C GLU A 343 2.62 1.56 33.00
N GLU A 344 2.53 2.81 32.60
CA GLU A 344 2.93 3.92 33.47
C GLU A 344 1.94 3.95 34.63
N SER A 345 2.33 3.30 35.74
CA SER A 345 1.63 3.44 37.00
C SER A 345 1.70 4.90 37.44
N SER A 346 0.53 5.55 37.46
CA SER A 346 0.36 6.87 38.07
C SER A 346 0.44 6.73 39.61
N ASP A 347 1.64 6.50 40.13
CA ASP A 347 1.91 6.69 41.56
C ASP A 347 2.04 8.19 41.82
N ASN A 348 0.88 8.80 42.00
CA ASN A 348 0.80 10.11 42.64
C ASN A 348 0.62 9.89 44.14
N GLU A 349 1.71 9.46 44.81
CA GLU A 349 1.77 9.49 46.27
C GLU A 349 1.72 10.95 46.75
N GLY A 350 0.55 11.36 47.22
CA GLY A 350 0.39 12.55 48.03
C GLY A 350 1.25 12.46 49.26
N LYS A 351 2.32 13.24 49.33
CA LYS A 351 2.96 13.58 50.59
C LYS A 351 2.10 14.59 51.34
N GLU A 352 1.28 14.11 52.26
CA GLU A 352 0.86 14.91 53.37
C GLU A 352 2.07 15.17 54.28
N GLU A 353 2.52 16.39 54.34
CA GLU A 353 3.38 16.88 55.44
C GLU A 353 2.50 17.45 56.52
N LYS A 354 2.75 16.92 57.72
CA LYS A 354 2.25 17.42 59.00
C LYS A 354 2.87 18.77 59.35
#